data_c7b1f4f07c6db559b052348b84fa76d5
#
_entry.id   c7b1f4f07c6db559b052348b84fa76d5
#
_cell.length_a   1.000
_cell.length_b   1.000
_cell.length_c   1.000
_cell.angle_alpha   90.00
_cell.angle_beta   90.00
_cell.angle_gamma   90.00
#
_symmetry.space_group_name_H-M   'P 1'
#
loop_
_entity.id
_entity.type
_entity.pdbx_description
1 polymer ?
#
loop_
_entity_poly.entity_id
_entity_poly.type
_entity_poly.pdbx_seq_one_letter_code
_entity_poly.pdbx_strand_id
1 'polypeptide(L)'
;MKFSSNLKLEWKELERFDKSSDEDRSIVFYVENEYYTIYLKSLIDGLINEHGLKISYVTSSKTDPLLKSTNKNISSFYIGDGVVRTKFFLNLKAKILIMTMPDLETFHIKKSKVYPVHYVYLFHSMVSTHLVYRRSAFEHFDSIFCVGNYQLDEIRSTEKLYNLKPKNLIRYGYGHLDNLLEKYSKRIRLPKNNENKLHILLAPSWSDDGLFENIGEKVIDILLREGYKVTFRPHPMTQKKSKKKIDRMTEKFSKNESFLLEQNIFNFDSFLFSDIMITDWSGAALEFAFAFEKPVLFIDVPKKINNPEYEKIPQVPIEVSIREKIGKIILPTDLELIPNEIKMLYGQTKELQDKITKIRNELIFNVGESKKDGAEEIIKLLNERESYSG
;
A
#
# COMPACT_ATOMS: atom_id res chain seq x y z
N MET A 1 -24.98 -12.32 -21.32
CA MET A 1 -24.37 -11.65 -22.48
C MET A 1 -23.20 -10.68 -22.16
N LYS A 2 -23.05 -10.13 -20.95
CA LYS A 2 -21.89 -9.25 -20.60
C LYS A 2 -20.56 -10.00 -20.48
N PHE A 3 -20.56 -11.29 -20.14
CA PHE A 3 -19.33 -12.08 -19.99
C PHE A 3 -18.54 -12.26 -21.30
N SER A 4 -19.21 -12.42 -22.44
CA SER A 4 -18.54 -12.66 -23.72
C SER A 4 -17.83 -11.43 -24.30
N SER A 5 -18.29 -10.21 -24.00
CA SER A 5 -17.68 -8.98 -24.51
C SER A 5 -16.38 -8.60 -23.78
N ASN A 6 -16.30 -8.83 -22.46
CA ASN A 6 -15.09 -8.56 -21.70
C ASN A 6 -13.97 -9.54 -22.06
N LEU A 7 -14.27 -10.83 -22.13
CA LEU A 7 -13.28 -11.84 -22.51
C LEU A 7 -12.70 -11.60 -23.90
N LYS A 8 -13.53 -11.16 -24.86
CA LYS A 8 -13.06 -10.81 -26.22
C LYS A 8 -12.11 -9.61 -26.19
N LEU A 9 -12.39 -8.61 -25.35
CA LEU A 9 -11.48 -7.47 -25.17
C LEU A 9 -10.15 -7.91 -24.53
N GLU A 10 -10.21 -8.71 -23.48
CA GLU A 10 -9.02 -9.22 -22.79
C GLU A 10 -8.08 -9.98 -23.76
N TRP A 11 -8.64 -10.85 -24.60
CA TRP A 11 -7.87 -11.56 -25.63
C TRP A 11 -7.26 -10.63 -26.66
N LYS A 12 -8.01 -9.62 -27.13
CA LYS A 12 -7.49 -8.61 -28.06
C LYS A 12 -6.33 -7.82 -27.45
N GLU A 13 -6.42 -7.46 -26.18
CA GLU A 13 -5.37 -6.71 -25.48
C GLU A 13 -4.14 -7.59 -25.22
N LEU A 14 -4.32 -8.88 -24.91
CA LEU A 14 -3.21 -9.83 -24.82
C LEU A 14 -2.50 -9.98 -26.17
N GLU A 15 -3.25 -10.12 -27.27
CA GLU A 15 -2.68 -10.18 -28.61
C GLU A 15 -1.92 -8.89 -29.00
N ARG A 16 -2.43 -7.72 -28.57
CA ARG A 16 -1.74 -6.44 -28.76
C ARG A 16 -0.44 -6.37 -27.96
N PHE A 17 -0.44 -6.87 -26.72
CA PHE A 17 0.77 -7.00 -25.91
C PHE A 17 1.79 -7.96 -26.58
N ASP A 18 1.37 -9.13 -27.04
CA ASP A 18 2.25 -10.10 -27.66
C ASP A 18 2.89 -9.60 -28.97
N LYS A 19 2.22 -8.70 -29.67
CA LYS A 19 2.71 -8.04 -30.91
C LYS A 19 3.57 -6.80 -30.66
N SER A 20 3.67 -6.30 -29.42
CA SER A 20 4.55 -5.16 -29.12
C SER A 20 6.02 -5.53 -29.27
N SER A 21 6.91 -4.54 -29.45
CA SER A 21 8.33 -4.75 -29.62
C SER A 21 8.97 -5.35 -28.33
N ASP A 22 10.12 -5.98 -28.47
CA ASP A 22 10.87 -6.48 -27.31
C ASP A 22 11.33 -5.34 -26.39
N GLU A 23 11.61 -4.16 -26.96
CA GLU A 23 11.89 -2.94 -26.20
C GLU A 23 10.70 -2.54 -25.32
N ASP A 24 9.49 -2.45 -25.91
CA ASP A 24 8.27 -2.06 -25.20
C ASP A 24 7.87 -3.07 -24.11
N ARG A 25 8.29 -4.35 -24.23
CA ARG A 25 8.04 -5.41 -23.27
C ARG A 25 9.19 -5.64 -22.29
N SER A 26 10.31 -4.91 -22.40
CA SER A 26 11.48 -5.11 -21.54
C SER A 26 11.13 -4.94 -20.07
N ILE A 27 10.35 -3.90 -19.73
CA ILE A 27 9.90 -3.59 -18.36
C ILE A 27 8.37 -3.66 -18.33
N VAL A 28 7.84 -4.61 -17.59
CA VAL A 28 6.40 -4.82 -17.43
C VAL A 28 6.01 -4.55 -15.99
N PHE A 29 4.99 -3.72 -15.79
CA PHE A 29 4.29 -3.55 -14.52
C PHE A 29 2.98 -4.31 -14.57
N TYR A 30 2.69 -5.09 -13.53
CA TYR A 30 1.40 -5.76 -13.39
C TYR A 30 0.66 -5.29 -12.13
N VAL A 31 -0.63 -4.98 -12.31
CA VAL A 31 -1.54 -4.53 -11.25
C VAL A 31 -2.82 -5.35 -11.27
N GLU A 32 -3.15 -5.98 -10.16
CA GLU A 32 -4.37 -6.78 -10.01
C GLU A 32 -5.63 -5.93 -9.84
N ASN A 33 -5.47 -4.71 -9.31
CA ASN A 33 -6.55 -3.76 -9.07
C ASN A 33 -6.00 -2.33 -9.13
N GLU A 34 -6.78 -1.39 -9.65
CA GLU A 34 -6.39 0.03 -9.78
C GLU A 34 -5.91 0.67 -8.47
N TYR A 35 -6.34 0.12 -7.34
CA TYR A 35 -5.94 0.62 -6.02
C TYR A 35 -4.43 0.53 -5.76
N TYR A 36 -3.74 -0.40 -6.40
CA TYR A 36 -2.30 -0.59 -6.23
C TYR A 36 -1.44 0.29 -7.15
N THR A 37 -2.03 0.96 -8.13
CA THR A 37 -1.33 1.83 -9.08
C THR A 37 -0.56 2.95 -8.38
N ILE A 38 -1.11 3.49 -7.29
CA ILE A 38 -0.49 4.58 -6.52
C ILE A 38 0.88 4.20 -5.93
N TYR A 39 1.10 2.92 -5.62
CA TYR A 39 2.35 2.43 -5.05
C TYR A 39 3.45 2.24 -6.09
N LEU A 40 3.06 1.96 -7.34
CA LEU A 40 3.98 1.83 -8.47
C LEU A 40 4.31 3.18 -9.13
N LYS A 41 3.45 4.19 -8.92
CA LYS A 41 3.52 5.47 -9.62
C LYS A 41 4.88 6.14 -9.51
N SER A 42 5.46 6.20 -8.33
CA SER A 42 6.78 6.85 -8.13
C SER A 42 7.87 6.18 -8.99
N LEU A 43 7.91 4.85 -9.00
CA LEU A 43 8.87 4.10 -9.80
C LEU A 43 8.62 4.26 -11.31
N ILE A 44 7.36 4.19 -11.73
CA ILE A 44 6.96 4.43 -13.13
C ILE A 44 7.39 5.83 -13.57
N ASP A 45 7.08 6.86 -12.77
CA ASP A 45 7.44 8.23 -13.07
C ASP A 45 8.96 8.42 -13.17
N GLY A 46 9.75 7.75 -12.33
CA GLY A 46 11.22 7.77 -12.40
C GLY A 46 11.74 7.18 -13.70
N LEU A 47 11.30 5.99 -14.06
CA LEU A 47 11.73 5.31 -15.30
C LEU A 47 11.39 6.13 -16.55
N ILE A 48 10.20 6.72 -16.58
CA ILE A 48 9.70 7.43 -17.76
C ILE A 48 10.25 8.86 -17.86
N ASN A 49 10.12 9.63 -16.77
CA ASN A 49 10.38 11.08 -16.83
C ASN A 49 11.87 11.41 -16.65
N GLU A 50 12.62 10.59 -15.91
CA GLU A 50 14.04 10.84 -15.65
C GLU A 50 14.95 10.08 -16.63
N HIS A 51 14.53 8.88 -17.07
CA HIS A 51 15.34 8.03 -17.93
C HIS A 51 14.75 7.81 -19.34
N GLY A 52 13.55 8.31 -19.62
CA GLY A 52 12.93 8.21 -20.94
C GLY A 52 12.57 6.79 -21.38
N LEU A 53 12.55 5.82 -20.44
CA LEU A 53 12.30 4.42 -20.75
C LEU A 53 10.83 4.17 -21.09
N LYS A 54 10.60 3.20 -21.96
CA LYS A 54 9.28 2.68 -22.26
C LYS A 54 8.91 1.57 -21.30
N ILE A 55 7.64 1.50 -20.92
CA ILE A 55 7.10 0.44 -20.10
C ILE A 55 5.81 -0.13 -20.66
N SER A 56 5.56 -1.40 -20.41
CA SER A 56 4.26 -2.02 -20.56
C SER A 56 3.54 -2.05 -19.22
N TYR A 57 2.36 -1.46 -19.14
CA TYR A 57 1.51 -1.47 -17.96
C TYR A 57 0.33 -2.41 -18.17
N VAL A 58 0.28 -3.49 -17.41
CA VAL A 58 -0.72 -4.55 -17.55
C VAL A 58 -1.60 -4.57 -16.30
N THR A 59 -2.91 -4.48 -16.47
CA THR A 59 -3.85 -4.43 -15.35
C THR A 59 -5.00 -5.42 -15.50
N SER A 60 -5.45 -5.96 -14.37
CA SER A 60 -6.68 -6.75 -14.27
C SER A 60 -7.92 -5.89 -14.01
N SER A 61 -7.77 -4.59 -13.77
CA SER A 61 -8.89 -3.67 -13.56
C SER A 61 -9.26 -2.91 -14.82
N LYS A 62 -10.54 -2.99 -15.21
CA LYS A 62 -11.09 -2.26 -16.35
C LYS A 62 -11.21 -0.75 -16.11
N THR A 63 -11.24 -0.34 -14.86
CA THR A 63 -11.38 1.05 -14.41
C THR A 63 -10.05 1.72 -14.08
N ASP A 64 -8.96 1.01 -14.30
CA ASP A 64 -7.62 1.54 -14.05
C ASP A 64 -7.35 2.82 -14.86
N PRO A 65 -6.98 3.93 -14.20
CA PRO A 65 -6.78 5.21 -14.87
C PRO A 65 -5.64 5.18 -15.89
N LEU A 66 -4.61 4.35 -15.71
CA LEU A 66 -3.49 4.26 -16.64
C LEU A 66 -3.86 3.60 -17.97
N LEU A 67 -5.02 2.93 -18.08
CA LEU A 67 -5.54 2.48 -19.38
C LEU A 67 -5.87 3.64 -20.34
N LYS A 68 -6.05 4.85 -19.79
CA LYS A 68 -6.30 6.08 -20.54
C LYS A 68 -5.09 7.00 -20.63
N SER A 69 -3.90 6.49 -20.26
CA SER A 69 -2.68 7.28 -20.33
C SER A 69 -2.40 7.72 -21.77
N THR A 70 -2.04 8.99 -21.93
CA THR A 70 -1.59 9.58 -23.20
C THR A 70 -0.06 9.67 -23.28
N ASN A 71 0.65 9.20 -22.26
CA ASN A 71 2.11 9.21 -22.24
C ASN A 71 2.64 8.17 -23.23
N LYS A 72 3.39 8.62 -24.23
CA LYS A 72 3.95 7.77 -25.30
C LYS A 72 4.90 6.67 -24.81
N ASN A 73 5.43 6.81 -23.60
CA ASN A 73 6.32 5.84 -22.99
C ASN A 73 5.56 4.79 -22.13
N ILE A 74 4.22 4.84 -22.10
CA ILE A 74 3.36 3.86 -21.40
C ILE A 74 2.49 3.15 -22.41
N SER A 75 2.68 1.86 -22.58
CA SER A 75 1.75 0.98 -23.31
C SER A 75 0.88 0.23 -22.31
N SER A 76 -0.41 0.55 -22.22
CA SER A 76 -1.31 -0.04 -21.22
C SER A 76 -2.21 -1.12 -21.81
N PHE A 77 -2.42 -2.23 -21.05
CA PHE A 77 -3.15 -3.42 -21.49
C PHE A 77 -4.09 -3.91 -20.39
N TYR A 78 -5.33 -4.20 -20.76
CA TYR A 78 -6.33 -4.81 -19.86
C TYR A 78 -6.45 -6.32 -20.14
N ILE A 79 -6.16 -7.15 -19.14
CA ILE A 79 -6.18 -8.62 -19.31
C ILE A 79 -7.19 -9.33 -18.40
N GLY A 80 -7.98 -8.59 -17.61
CA GLY A 80 -8.92 -9.18 -16.64
C GLY A 80 -8.24 -9.99 -15.56
N ASP A 81 -9.03 -10.77 -14.80
CA ASP A 81 -8.57 -11.57 -13.68
C ASP A 81 -8.75 -13.10 -13.89
N GLY A 82 -9.12 -13.51 -15.10
CA GLY A 82 -9.46 -14.88 -15.46
C GLY A 82 -8.39 -15.63 -16.24
N VAL A 83 -8.84 -16.37 -17.26
CA VAL A 83 -8.02 -17.26 -18.10
C VAL A 83 -6.97 -16.48 -18.92
N VAL A 84 -7.30 -15.27 -19.35
CA VAL A 84 -6.38 -14.44 -20.14
C VAL A 84 -5.19 -14.01 -19.29
N ARG A 85 -5.41 -13.61 -18.03
CA ARG A 85 -4.35 -13.33 -17.07
C ARG A 85 -3.44 -14.55 -16.85
N THR A 86 -4.02 -15.73 -16.66
CA THR A 86 -3.24 -16.96 -16.49
C THR A 86 -2.35 -17.22 -17.72
N LYS A 87 -2.90 -17.06 -18.92
CA LYS A 87 -2.15 -17.21 -20.16
C LYS A 87 -1.05 -16.17 -20.31
N PHE A 88 -1.34 -14.90 -19.99
CA PHE A 88 -0.36 -13.83 -19.97
C PHE A 88 0.87 -14.21 -19.14
N PHE A 89 0.69 -14.60 -17.89
CA PHE A 89 1.81 -14.94 -17.01
C PHE A 89 2.60 -16.16 -17.51
N LEU A 90 1.92 -17.22 -17.94
CA LEU A 90 2.58 -18.45 -18.44
C LEU A 90 3.41 -18.22 -19.70
N ASN A 91 3.05 -17.24 -20.53
CA ASN A 91 3.71 -16.97 -21.81
C ASN A 91 4.44 -15.62 -21.84
N LEU A 92 4.56 -14.94 -20.69
CA LEU A 92 5.18 -13.63 -20.61
C LEU A 92 6.60 -13.64 -21.14
N LYS A 93 6.87 -12.77 -22.11
CA LYS A 93 8.20 -12.47 -22.64
C LYS A 93 8.57 -11.05 -22.23
N ALA A 94 9.24 -10.90 -21.11
CA ALA A 94 9.72 -9.64 -20.57
C ALA A 94 11.07 -9.85 -19.91
N LYS A 95 11.92 -8.85 -19.86
CA LYS A 95 13.17 -8.94 -19.09
C LYS A 95 12.87 -8.84 -17.60
N ILE A 96 12.01 -7.88 -17.22
CA ILE A 96 11.63 -7.61 -15.82
C ILE A 96 10.11 -7.50 -15.71
N LEU A 97 9.53 -8.15 -14.71
CA LEU A 97 8.15 -7.92 -14.27
C LEU A 97 8.15 -7.38 -12.85
N ILE A 98 7.51 -6.23 -12.64
CA ILE A 98 7.36 -5.57 -11.34
C ILE A 98 5.90 -5.63 -10.91
N MET A 99 5.63 -6.10 -9.69
CA MET A 99 4.26 -6.15 -9.15
C MET A 99 4.22 -6.00 -7.64
N THR A 100 3.05 -5.63 -7.13
CA THR A 100 2.75 -5.51 -5.69
C THR A 100 2.01 -6.73 -5.14
N MET A 101 1.64 -7.68 -6.00
CA MET A 101 0.91 -8.87 -5.61
C MET A 101 1.87 -9.95 -5.10
N PRO A 102 1.73 -10.43 -3.85
CA PRO A 102 2.53 -11.51 -3.29
C PRO A 102 2.07 -12.89 -3.82
N ASP A 103 2.61 -13.95 -3.27
CA ASP A 103 2.18 -15.34 -3.52
C ASP A 103 2.39 -15.82 -4.99
N LEU A 104 3.44 -15.31 -5.66
CA LEU A 104 3.87 -15.82 -6.97
C LEU A 104 4.12 -17.33 -6.87
N GLU A 105 3.68 -18.10 -7.84
CA GLU A 105 3.71 -19.58 -7.90
C GLU A 105 2.75 -20.30 -6.94
N THR A 106 2.13 -19.61 -5.99
CA THR A 106 1.27 -20.24 -4.98
C THR A 106 -0.14 -20.52 -5.52
N PHE A 107 -0.74 -19.57 -6.25
CA PHE A 107 -2.12 -19.67 -6.75
C PHE A 107 -2.19 -19.65 -8.29
N HIS A 108 -2.90 -18.68 -8.84
CA HIS A 108 -3.15 -18.57 -10.28
C HIS A 108 -2.03 -17.85 -11.04
N ILE A 109 -1.18 -17.10 -10.33
CA ILE A 109 -0.06 -16.40 -10.94
C ILE A 109 1.18 -17.29 -10.92
N LYS A 110 1.60 -17.72 -12.10
CA LYS A 110 2.75 -18.60 -12.30
C LYS A 110 3.85 -17.88 -13.05
N LYS A 111 5.11 -18.25 -12.84
CA LYS A 111 6.24 -17.75 -13.62
C LYS A 111 6.08 -18.14 -15.10
N SER A 112 6.63 -17.34 -15.99
CA SER A 112 6.69 -17.67 -17.41
C SER A 112 7.39 -19.00 -17.64
N LYS A 113 6.85 -19.82 -18.55
CA LYS A 113 7.42 -21.09 -18.99
C LYS A 113 8.23 -20.96 -20.28
N VAL A 114 8.18 -19.79 -20.91
CA VAL A 114 8.76 -19.59 -22.26
C VAL A 114 9.90 -18.60 -22.28
N TYR A 115 10.09 -17.84 -21.17
CA TYR A 115 11.13 -16.82 -21.08
C TYR A 115 11.64 -16.66 -19.64
N PRO A 116 12.94 -16.42 -19.41
CA PRO A 116 13.52 -16.27 -18.08
C PRO A 116 13.27 -14.84 -17.52
N VAL A 117 12.03 -14.52 -17.19
CA VAL A 117 11.64 -13.23 -16.63
C VAL A 117 12.23 -13.05 -15.23
N HIS A 118 12.73 -11.85 -14.93
CA HIS A 118 13.15 -11.44 -13.58
C HIS A 118 11.97 -10.82 -12.85
N TYR A 119 11.52 -11.43 -11.76
CA TYR A 119 10.35 -11.01 -10.99
C TYR A 119 10.75 -10.15 -9.83
N VAL A 120 10.23 -8.93 -9.80
CA VAL A 120 10.46 -7.93 -8.75
C VAL A 120 9.19 -7.73 -7.94
N TYR A 121 9.30 -7.88 -6.62
CA TYR A 121 8.22 -7.51 -5.69
C TYR A 121 8.45 -6.09 -5.17
N LEU A 122 7.40 -5.26 -5.19
CA LEU A 122 7.39 -3.92 -4.60
C LEU A 122 6.29 -3.85 -3.55
N PHE A 123 6.63 -3.40 -2.33
CA PHE A 123 5.67 -3.31 -1.24
C PHE A 123 4.64 -2.20 -1.47
N HIS A 124 3.37 -2.52 -1.19
CA HIS A 124 2.25 -1.59 -1.20
C HIS A 124 1.83 -1.13 0.21
N SER A 125 2.64 -1.44 1.22
CA SER A 125 2.46 -1.01 2.61
C SER A 125 3.76 -1.13 3.37
N MET A 126 3.97 -0.28 4.38
CA MET A 126 5.15 -0.29 5.26
C MET A 126 5.01 -1.29 6.42
N VAL A 127 4.52 -2.48 6.17
CA VAL A 127 4.23 -3.52 7.16
C VAL A 127 5.32 -4.58 7.23
N SER A 128 5.29 -5.42 8.28
CA SER A 128 6.20 -6.55 8.41
C SER A 128 5.95 -7.62 7.34
N THR A 129 7.00 -8.36 7.00
CA THR A 129 6.93 -9.40 5.98
C THR A 129 6.45 -10.74 6.53
N HIS A 130 6.61 -10.98 7.83
CA HIS A 130 6.37 -12.27 8.45
C HIS A 130 5.08 -12.38 9.27
N LEU A 131 4.46 -11.26 9.67
CA LEU A 131 3.16 -11.27 10.36
C LEU A 131 1.98 -11.14 9.38
N VAL A 132 2.07 -10.16 8.46
CA VAL A 132 0.95 -9.71 7.60
C VAL A 132 0.86 -10.51 6.31
N TYR A 133 1.96 -11.09 5.84
CA TYR A 133 1.99 -11.94 4.66
C TYR A 133 2.06 -13.41 5.04
N ARG A 134 1.62 -14.29 4.13
CA ARG A 134 1.81 -15.73 4.29
C ARG A 134 3.28 -16.08 4.27
N ARG A 135 3.68 -17.19 4.90
CA ARG A 135 5.05 -17.64 4.99
C ARG A 135 5.80 -17.63 3.65
N SER A 136 5.15 -18.16 2.60
CA SER A 136 5.72 -18.31 1.26
C SER A 136 5.51 -17.13 0.31
N ALA A 137 4.99 -16.01 0.80
CA ALA A 137 4.54 -14.89 -0.03
C ALA A 137 5.61 -14.36 -1.01
N PHE A 138 6.88 -14.44 -0.62
CA PHE A 138 8.00 -13.86 -1.38
C PHE A 138 8.98 -14.91 -1.95
N GLU A 139 8.76 -16.21 -1.73
CA GLU A 139 9.73 -17.26 -2.04
C GLU A 139 10.13 -17.31 -3.52
N HIS A 140 9.24 -16.96 -4.42
CA HIS A 140 9.44 -17.10 -5.86
C HIS A 140 9.84 -15.80 -6.57
N PHE A 141 10.01 -14.69 -5.85
CA PHE A 141 10.56 -13.47 -6.43
C PHE A 141 12.08 -13.55 -6.52
N ASP A 142 12.65 -12.87 -7.52
CA ASP A 142 14.08 -12.79 -7.74
C ASP A 142 14.68 -11.58 -6.99
N SER A 143 13.99 -10.43 -7.03
CA SER A 143 14.34 -9.24 -6.27
C SER A 143 13.15 -8.74 -5.45
N ILE A 144 13.44 -8.10 -4.31
CA ILE A 144 12.45 -7.48 -3.43
C ILE A 144 12.91 -6.05 -3.12
N PHE A 145 12.06 -5.08 -3.42
CA PHE A 145 12.26 -3.67 -3.12
C PHE A 145 11.80 -3.40 -1.69
N CYS A 146 12.74 -3.40 -0.75
CA CYS A 146 12.49 -3.27 0.67
C CYS A 146 12.29 -1.82 1.09
N VAL A 147 11.36 -1.59 2.01
CA VAL A 147 11.04 -0.27 2.55
C VAL A 147 12.08 0.21 3.56
N GLY A 148 12.58 -0.69 4.40
CA GLY A 148 13.52 -0.37 5.46
C GLY A 148 14.30 -1.59 5.95
N ASN A 149 15.23 -1.38 6.87
CA ASN A 149 16.08 -2.46 7.41
C ASN A 149 15.27 -3.59 8.04
N TYR A 150 14.14 -3.28 8.68
CA TYR A 150 13.30 -4.30 9.32
C TYR A 150 12.85 -5.39 8.33
N GLN A 151 12.48 -5.02 7.10
CA GLN A 151 12.11 -6.01 6.07
C GLN A 151 13.30 -6.84 5.57
N LEU A 152 14.48 -6.20 5.45
CA LEU A 152 15.71 -6.93 5.11
C LEU A 152 15.99 -8.01 6.15
N ASP A 153 15.96 -7.65 7.44
CA ASP A 153 16.27 -8.55 8.54
C ASP A 153 15.24 -9.69 8.65
N GLU A 154 13.96 -9.37 8.49
CA GLU A 154 12.85 -10.34 8.50
C GLU A 154 12.97 -11.35 7.34
N ILE A 155 13.25 -10.86 6.12
CA ILE A 155 13.40 -11.74 4.94
C ILE A 155 14.64 -12.62 5.08
N ARG A 156 15.78 -12.07 5.51
CA ARG A 156 17.01 -12.86 5.75
C ARG A 156 16.81 -13.92 6.84
N SER A 157 16.12 -13.57 7.92
CA SER A 157 15.78 -14.53 8.96
C SER A 157 14.85 -15.64 8.46
N THR A 158 13.86 -15.28 7.64
CA THR A 158 12.97 -16.25 6.98
C THR A 158 13.75 -17.17 6.04
N GLU A 159 14.61 -16.61 5.20
CA GLU A 159 15.47 -17.40 4.29
C GLU A 159 16.35 -18.38 5.06
N LYS A 160 16.96 -17.93 6.15
CA LYS A 160 17.79 -18.80 7.01
C LYS A 160 16.98 -19.90 7.69
N LEU A 161 15.81 -19.54 8.26
CA LEU A 161 14.96 -20.48 9.02
C LEU A 161 14.46 -21.62 8.13
N TYR A 162 14.09 -21.32 6.88
CA TYR A 162 13.48 -22.28 5.96
C TYR A 162 14.46 -22.76 4.86
N ASN A 163 15.75 -22.44 4.97
CA ASN A 163 16.79 -22.78 4.01
C ASN A 163 16.43 -22.42 2.56
N LEU A 164 15.93 -21.17 2.38
CA LEU A 164 15.52 -20.66 1.07
C LEU A 164 16.70 -20.04 0.33
N LYS A 165 16.62 -20.04 -1.02
CA LYS A 165 17.58 -19.31 -1.85
C LYS A 165 17.52 -17.82 -1.52
N PRO A 166 18.64 -17.14 -1.20
CA PRO A 166 18.67 -15.71 -0.95
C PRO A 166 18.14 -14.91 -2.14
N LYS A 167 17.28 -13.93 -1.84
CA LYS A 167 16.76 -12.96 -2.81
C LYS A 167 17.73 -11.79 -2.98
N ASN A 168 17.66 -11.12 -4.11
CA ASN A 168 18.26 -9.80 -4.24
C ASN A 168 17.38 -8.78 -3.50
N LEU A 169 17.83 -8.28 -2.34
CA LEU A 169 17.11 -7.30 -1.53
C LEU A 169 17.64 -5.90 -1.83
N ILE A 170 16.77 -5.05 -2.35
CA ILE A 170 17.08 -3.69 -2.79
C ILE A 170 16.57 -2.70 -1.74
N ARG A 171 17.43 -1.78 -1.31
CA ARG A 171 17.11 -0.71 -0.35
C ARG A 171 16.38 0.41 -1.09
N TYR A 172 15.08 0.23 -1.28
CA TYR A 172 14.29 1.12 -2.13
C TYR A 172 13.65 2.28 -1.36
N GLY A 173 13.08 2.00 -0.19
CA GLY A 173 12.20 2.94 0.49
C GLY A 173 10.73 2.72 0.13
N TYR A 174 9.96 3.81 0.11
CA TYR A 174 8.52 3.73 -0.14
C TYR A 174 8.06 4.92 -0.99
N GLY A 175 8.04 4.76 -2.29
CA GLY A 175 7.75 5.85 -3.23
C GLY A 175 6.37 6.49 -3.05
N HIS A 176 5.39 5.78 -2.49
CA HIS A 176 4.10 6.37 -2.13
C HIS A 176 4.23 7.39 -0.98
N LEU A 177 5.08 7.12 0.02
CA LEU A 177 5.40 8.08 1.08
C LEU A 177 6.01 9.36 0.51
N ASP A 178 6.93 9.24 -0.44
CA ASP A 178 7.54 10.40 -1.08
C ASP A 178 6.52 11.26 -1.82
N ASN A 179 5.58 10.63 -2.53
CA ASN A 179 4.46 11.32 -3.17
C ASN A 179 3.55 12.04 -2.16
N LEU A 180 3.31 11.44 -0.99
CA LEU A 180 2.53 12.07 0.08
C LEU A 180 3.27 13.26 0.70
N LEU A 181 4.57 13.10 0.98
CA LEU A 181 5.44 14.17 1.49
C LEU A 181 5.48 15.37 0.52
N GLU A 182 5.64 15.12 -0.76
CA GLU A 182 5.63 16.16 -1.80
C GLU A 182 4.26 16.88 -1.84
N LYS A 183 3.17 16.14 -1.79
CA LYS A 183 1.81 16.68 -1.76
C LYS A 183 1.55 17.53 -0.52
N TYR A 184 2.06 17.11 0.64
CA TYR A 184 1.93 17.83 1.89
C TYR A 184 2.74 19.14 1.89
N SER A 185 4.02 19.10 1.47
CA SER A 185 4.87 20.29 1.41
C SER A 185 4.28 21.42 0.55
N LYS A 186 3.62 21.06 -0.54
CA LYS A 186 2.92 22.01 -1.43
C LYS A 186 1.65 22.63 -0.77
N ARG A 187 1.01 21.91 0.15
CA ARG A 187 -0.27 22.31 0.76
C ARG A 187 -0.14 22.95 2.16
N ILE A 188 1.03 22.88 2.79
CA ILE A 188 1.30 23.47 4.12
C ILE A 188 1.04 24.99 4.16
N ARG A 189 1.06 25.65 2.98
CA ARG A 189 0.83 27.08 2.82
C ARG A 189 -0.66 27.48 2.78
N LEU A 190 -1.57 26.50 2.74
CA LEU A 190 -2.99 26.79 2.77
C LEU A 190 -3.42 27.11 4.21
N PRO A 191 -4.22 28.15 4.44
CA PRO A 191 -4.70 28.47 5.78
C PRO A 191 -5.47 27.27 6.34
N LYS A 192 -5.18 26.91 7.61
CA LYS A 192 -6.04 25.98 8.35
C LYS A 192 -7.44 26.55 8.34
N ASN A 193 -8.44 25.74 8.00
CA ASN A 193 -9.83 26.15 8.19
C ASN A 193 -10.00 26.60 9.63
N ASN A 194 -10.59 27.79 9.84
CA ASN A 194 -10.85 28.38 11.14
C ASN A 194 -11.92 27.61 11.96
N GLU A 195 -12.11 26.33 11.72
CA GLU A 195 -12.98 25.47 12.49
C GLU A 195 -12.31 25.17 13.84
N ASN A 196 -12.93 25.61 14.93
CA ASN A 196 -12.49 25.37 16.32
C ASN A 196 -12.60 23.89 16.76
N LYS A 197 -12.86 22.96 15.82
CA LYS A 197 -13.08 21.54 16.12
C LYS A 197 -11.91 20.71 15.63
N LEU A 198 -11.39 19.84 16.51
CA LEU A 198 -10.42 18.84 16.09
C LEU A 198 -11.02 17.85 15.09
N HIS A 199 -10.28 17.53 14.05
CA HIS A 199 -10.67 16.60 13.01
C HIS A 199 -10.01 15.25 13.22
N ILE A 200 -10.80 14.20 13.42
CA ILE A 200 -10.35 12.84 13.68
C ILE A 200 -10.60 11.99 12.43
N LEU A 201 -9.55 11.32 11.96
CA LEU A 201 -9.64 10.34 10.90
C LEU A 201 -9.77 8.94 11.52
N LEU A 202 -10.90 8.28 11.34
CA LEU A 202 -11.09 6.88 11.70
C LEU A 202 -10.80 6.00 10.47
N ALA A 203 -9.65 5.32 10.46
CA ALA A 203 -9.17 4.54 9.32
C ALA A 203 -8.79 3.11 9.74
N PRO A 204 -9.76 2.25 10.08
CA PRO A 204 -9.49 0.89 10.55
C PRO A 204 -8.94 -0.01 9.45
N SER A 205 -8.18 -1.04 9.84
CA SER A 205 -7.84 -2.16 8.98
C SER A 205 -9.10 -3.01 8.66
N TRP A 206 -8.94 -4.02 7.80
CA TRP A 206 -10.00 -4.98 7.57
C TRP A 206 -9.69 -6.30 8.27
N SER A 207 -10.61 -6.75 9.12
CA SER A 207 -10.56 -8.03 9.82
C SER A 207 -11.96 -8.33 10.33
N ASP A 208 -12.32 -9.60 10.44
CA ASP A 208 -13.62 -9.99 11.00
C ASP A 208 -13.72 -9.60 12.49
N ASP A 209 -12.60 -9.59 13.21
CA ASP A 209 -12.48 -9.17 14.61
C ASP A 209 -11.87 -7.75 14.75
N GLY A 210 -11.87 -6.95 13.70
CA GLY A 210 -11.27 -5.61 13.66
C GLY A 210 -12.09 -4.53 14.37
N LEU A 211 -11.49 -3.36 14.46
CA LEU A 211 -12.09 -2.18 15.09
C LEU A 211 -13.46 -1.84 14.49
N PHE A 212 -13.56 -1.77 13.16
CA PHE A 212 -14.82 -1.42 12.50
C PHE A 212 -15.91 -2.44 12.77
N GLU A 213 -15.58 -3.73 12.68
CA GLU A 213 -16.57 -4.80 12.81
C GLU A 213 -17.16 -4.91 14.22
N ASN A 214 -16.38 -4.62 15.27
CA ASN A 214 -16.83 -4.82 16.64
C ASN A 214 -17.30 -3.53 17.33
N ILE A 215 -16.53 -2.44 17.19
CA ILE A 215 -16.70 -1.23 18.00
C ILE A 215 -16.72 0.07 17.20
N GLY A 216 -16.58 0.02 15.85
CA GLY A 216 -16.44 1.23 15.03
C GLY A 216 -17.59 2.23 15.20
N GLU A 217 -18.85 1.74 15.29
CA GLU A 217 -20.02 2.58 15.52
C GLU A 217 -19.96 3.29 16.87
N LYS A 218 -19.54 2.59 17.94
CA LYS A 218 -19.39 3.16 19.28
C LYS A 218 -18.29 4.21 19.32
N VAL A 219 -17.17 3.99 18.63
CA VAL A 219 -16.09 4.98 18.52
C VAL A 219 -16.57 6.26 17.84
N ILE A 220 -17.28 6.14 16.70
CA ILE A 220 -17.84 7.32 16.01
C ILE A 220 -18.82 8.07 16.90
N ASP A 221 -19.68 7.37 17.60
CA ASP A 221 -20.67 7.97 18.49
C ASP A 221 -20.00 8.77 19.64
N ILE A 222 -18.94 8.21 20.26
CA ILE A 222 -18.16 8.91 21.28
C ILE A 222 -17.54 10.20 20.70
N LEU A 223 -16.88 10.10 19.55
CA LEU A 223 -16.21 11.23 18.92
C LEU A 223 -17.18 12.37 18.56
N LEU A 224 -18.34 12.03 17.98
CA LEU A 224 -19.34 13.01 17.60
C LEU A 224 -20.01 13.69 18.83
N ARG A 225 -20.25 12.94 19.91
CA ARG A 225 -20.77 13.49 21.17
C ARG A 225 -19.81 14.46 21.85
N GLU A 226 -18.50 14.21 21.71
CA GLU A 226 -17.45 15.11 22.20
C GLU A 226 -17.21 16.33 21.29
N GLY A 227 -17.97 16.43 20.19
CA GLY A 227 -17.93 17.58 19.29
C GLY A 227 -16.81 17.56 18.26
N TYR A 228 -16.10 16.45 18.09
CA TYR A 228 -15.08 16.31 17.05
C TYR A 228 -15.68 16.23 15.65
N LYS A 229 -14.93 16.69 14.63
CA LYS A 229 -15.20 16.36 13.24
C LYS A 229 -14.63 14.97 12.96
N VAL A 230 -15.40 14.10 12.34
CA VAL A 230 -15.01 12.71 12.12
C VAL A 230 -15.08 12.36 10.63
N THR A 231 -13.96 11.98 10.05
CA THR A 231 -13.96 11.31 8.75
C THR A 231 -13.75 9.82 8.96
N PHE A 232 -14.71 9.01 8.53
CA PHE A 232 -14.59 7.57 8.47
C PHE A 232 -14.10 7.14 7.10
N ARG A 233 -12.94 6.47 7.07
CA ARG A 233 -12.30 5.95 5.86
C ARG A 233 -12.15 4.42 5.96
N PRO A 234 -13.17 3.67 5.53
CA PRO A 234 -13.12 2.20 5.56
C PRO A 234 -12.07 1.66 4.58
N HIS A 235 -11.38 0.60 5.01
CA HIS A 235 -10.46 -0.12 4.13
C HIS A 235 -11.18 -0.63 2.86
N PRO A 236 -10.55 -0.68 1.67
CA PRO A 236 -11.18 -1.16 0.42
C PRO A 236 -11.83 -2.54 0.56
N MET A 237 -11.20 -3.46 1.30
CA MET A 237 -11.78 -4.78 1.55
C MET A 237 -13.02 -4.72 2.44
N THR A 238 -13.07 -3.81 3.42
CA THR A 238 -14.27 -3.55 4.22
C THR A 238 -15.39 -2.99 3.37
N GLN A 239 -15.09 -2.06 2.45
CA GLN A 239 -16.08 -1.55 1.48
C GLN A 239 -16.69 -2.68 0.63
N LYS A 240 -15.87 -3.65 0.23
CA LYS A 240 -16.32 -4.81 -0.57
C LYS A 240 -17.11 -5.83 0.25
N LYS A 241 -16.65 -6.17 1.47
CA LYS A 241 -17.20 -7.26 2.27
C LYS A 241 -18.33 -6.82 3.19
N SER A 242 -18.26 -5.62 3.76
CA SER A 242 -19.16 -5.11 4.81
C SER A 242 -19.99 -3.91 4.36
N LYS A 243 -20.29 -3.80 3.04
CA LYS A 243 -21.02 -2.68 2.46
C LYS A 243 -22.30 -2.33 3.21
N LYS A 244 -23.14 -3.32 3.51
CA LYS A 244 -24.41 -3.11 4.24
C LYS A 244 -24.22 -2.49 5.62
N LYS A 245 -23.13 -2.83 6.31
CA LYS A 245 -22.79 -2.26 7.62
C LYS A 245 -22.32 -0.82 7.50
N ILE A 246 -21.50 -0.51 6.48
CA ILE A 246 -21.09 0.85 6.16
C ILE A 246 -22.31 1.71 5.84
N ASP A 247 -23.21 1.25 4.96
CA ASP A 247 -24.41 1.96 4.56
C ASP A 247 -25.30 2.29 5.77
N ARG A 248 -25.58 1.29 6.64
CA ARG A 248 -26.37 1.49 7.88
C ARG A 248 -25.74 2.49 8.83
N MET A 249 -24.43 2.39 9.03
CA MET A 249 -23.70 3.31 9.91
C MET A 249 -23.70 4.73 9.33
N THR A 250 -23.50 4.86 8.02
CA THR A 250 -23.55 6.15 7.34
C THR A 250 -24.94 6.78 7.45
N GLU A 251 -25.99 6.00 7.26
CA GLU A 251 -27.37 6.47 7.44
C GLU A 251 -27.62 6.97 8.88
N LYS A 252 -27.16 6.25 9.88
CA LYS A 252 -27.27 6.63 11.30
C LYS A 252 -26.67 8.01 11.58
N PHE A 253 -25.49 8.28 11.04
CA PHE A 253 -24.77 9.53 11.29
C PHE A 253 -24.95 10.61 10.21
N SER A 254 -25.72 10.34 9.15
CA SER A 254 -25.91 11.23 7.98
C SER A 254 -26.42 12.63 8.30
N LYS A 255 -27.16 12.80 9.40
CA LYS A 255 -27.70 14.10 9.84
C LYS A 255 -26.70 14.93 10.66
N ASN A 256 -25.55 14.36 11.01
CA ASN A 256 -24.51 15.08 11.76
C ASN A 256 -23.50 15.69 10.77
N GLU A 257 -23.49 17.02 10.66
CA GLU A 257 -22.60 17.77 9.78
C GLU A 257 -21.11 17.57 10.09
N SER A 258 -20.78 17.09 11.28
CA SER A 258 -19.41 16.75 11.68
C SER A 258 -18.98 15.33 11.24
N PHE A 259 -19.85 14.53 10.60
CA PHE A 259 -19.53 13.19 10.12
C PHE A 259 -19.36 13.16 8.59
N LEU A 260 -18.25 12.59 8.12
CA LEU A 260 -17.96 12.38 6.71
C LEU A 260 -17.53 10.93 6.45
N LEU A 261 -18.13 10.30 5.43
CA LEU A 261 -17.64 9.04 4.88
C LEU A 261 -16.73 9.30 3.67
N GLU A 262 -15.48 8.84 3.72
CA GLU A 262 -14.55 8.88 2.60
C GLU A 262 -14.32 7.48 2.04
N GLN A 263 -14.82 7.22 0.84
CA GLN A 263 -14.67 5.94 0.13
C GLN A 263 -13.62 5.99 -0.99
N ASN A 264 -13.18 7.18 -1.37
CA ASN A 264 -12.18 7.34 -2.43
C ASN A 264 -10.77 7.18 -1.86
N ILE A 265 -10.16 6.04 -2.12
CA ILE A 265 -8.82 5.71 -1.64
C ILE A 265 -7.70 6.55 -2.27
N PHE A 266 -7.93 7.14 -3.44
CA PHE A 266 -6.97 8.03 -4.11
C PHE A 266 -6.98 9.44 -3.52
N ASN A 267 -7.97 9.76 -2.69
CA ASN A 267 -8.03 11.01 -1.98
C ASN A 267 -7.31 10.89 -0.63
N PHE A 268 -6.33 11.73 -0.38
CA PHE A 268 -5.60 11.83 0.89
C PHE A 268 -5.90 13.14 1.62
N ASP A 269 -6.96 13.85 1.23
CA ASP A 269 -7.34 15.10 1.90
C ASP A 269 -7.75 14.87 3.36
N SER A 270 -8.36 13.72 3.68
CA SER A 270 -8.63 13.35 5.07
C SER A 270 -7.35 13.19 5.90
N PHE A 271 -6.27 12.65 5.31
CA PHE A 271 -4.96 12.55 5.99
C PHE A 271 -4.37 13.96 6.21
N LEU A 272 -4.46 14.81 5.18
CA LEU A 272 -3.94 16.17 5.24
C LEU A 272 -4.65 17.03 6.29
N PHE A 273 -5.98 16.94 6.36
CA PHE A 273 -6.79 17.87 7.17
C PHE A 273 -7.13 17.33 8.56
N SER A 274 -7.03 16.03 8.82
CA SER A 274 -7.22 15.46 10.16
C SER A 274 -6.02 15.77 11.06
N ASP A 275 -6.31 15.97 12.34
CA ASP A 275 -5.28 16.25 13.36
C ASP A 275 -4.73 14.96 13.97
N ILE A 276 -5.58 13.94 14.14
CA ILE A 276 -5.24 12.64 14.72
C ILE A 276 -5.92 11.55 13.91
N MET A 277 -5.23 10.42 13.73
CA MET A 277 -5.84 9.19 13.22
C MET A 277 -6.18 8.25 14.37
N ILE A 278 -7.36 7.65 14.32
CA ILE A 278 -7.72 6.49 15.14
C ILE A 278 -7.75 5.26 14.25
N THR A 279 -7.06 4.21 14.66
CA THR A 279 -6.97 2.98 13.88
C THR A 279 -6.65 1.76 14.77
N ASP A 280 -6.46 0.60 14.15
CA ASP A 280 -6.03 -0.63 14.80
C ASP A 280 -4.67 -1.11 14.23
N TRP A 281 -4.63 -2.17 13.44
CA TRP A 281 -3.44 -2.75 12.81
C TRP A 281 -3.24 -2.30 11.35
N SER A 282 -3.68 -1.10 11.00
CA SER A 282 -3.64 -0.61 9.63
C SER A 282 -2.27 -0.05 9.23
N GLY A 283 -1.78 -0.44 8.05
CA GLY A 283 -0.59 0.18 7.44
C GLY A 283 -0.75 1.67 7.14
N ALA A 284 -2.00 2.16 7.02
CA ALA A 284 -2.31 3.58 6.87
C ALA A 284 -1.83 4.44 8.05
N ALA A 285 -1.66 3.84 9.25
CA ALA A 285 -1.10 4.53 10.42
C ALA A 285 0.31 5.06 10.15
N LEU A 286 1.15 4.24 9.52
CA LEU A 286 2.52 4.62 9.18
C LEU A 286 2.54 5.68 8.07
N GLU A 287 1.65 5.56 7.07
CA GLU A 287 1.52 6.58 6.03
C GLU A 287 1.07 7.92 6.61
N PHE A 288 0.08 7.91 7.51
CA PHE A 288 -0.40 9.11 8.19
C PHE A 288 0.67 9.74 9.08
N ALA A 289 1.29 8.95 9.95
CA ALA A 289 2.30 9.46 10.86
C ALA A 289 3.54 9.97 10.10
N PHE A 290 4.05 9.23 9.14
CA PHE A 290 5.31 9.57 8.47
C PHE A 290 5.17 10.65 7.40
N ALA A 291 4.04 10.69 6.67
CA ALA A 291 3.85 11.71 5.63
C ALA A 291 3.37 13.06 6.20
N PHE A 292 2.59 13.04 7.29
CA PHE A 292 1.94 14.24 7.82
C PHE A 292 2.45 14.63 9.20
N GLU A 293 3.34 13.82 9.80
CA GLU A 293 3.96 14.06 11.11
C GLU A 293 2.93 14.26 12.23
N LYS A 294 1.87 13.43 12.20
CA LYS A 294 0.73 13.52 13.09
C LYS A 294 0.58 12.26 13.92
N PRO A 295 0.07 12.40 15.17
CA PRO A 295 -0.06 11.27 16.09
C PRO A 295 -1.20 10.34 15.72
N VAL A 296 -1.06 9.07 16.16
CA VAL A 296 -2.04 8.02 15.98
C VAL A 296 -2.52 7.49 17.33
N LEU A 297 -3.84 7.35 17.50
CA LEU A 297 -4.44 6.63 18.60
C LEU A 297 -4.81 5.22 18.13
N PHE A 298 -4.18 4.21 18.71
CA PHE A 298 -4.43 2.82 18.37
C PHE A 298 -5.42 2.18 19.32
N ILE A 299 -6.41 1.46 18.79
CA ILE A 299 -7.29 0.60 19.59
C ILE A 299 -6.83 -0.84 19.41
N ASP A 300 -6.45 -1.49 20.52
CA ASP A 300 -5.75 -2.78 20.54
C ASP A 300 -6.71 -3.97 20.39
N VAL A 301 -7.41 -4.04 19.27
CA VAL A 301 -8.21 -5.21 18.89
C VAL A 301 -7.29 -6.41 18.56
N PRO A 302 -7.82 -7.65 18.45
CA PRO A 302 -7.02 -8.82 18.10
C PRO A 302 -6.18 -8.61 16.84
N LYS A 303 -4.92 -9.05 16.90
CA LYS A 303 -3.98 -8.93 15.76
C LYS A 303 -4.47 -9.73 14.56
N LYS A 304 -4.32 -9.15 13.38
CA LYS A 304 -4.50 -9.88 12.14
C LYS A 304 -3.23 -10.64 11.79
N ILE A 305 -3.25 -11.95 11.99
CA ILE A 305 -2.11 -12.84 11.73
C ILE A 305 -2.39 -13.64 10.47
N ASN A 306 -1.62 -13.42 9.40
CA ASN A 306 -1.72 -14.21 8.16
C ASN A 306 -0.68 -15.33 8.11
N ASN A 307 0.39 -15.25 8.89
CA ASN A 307 1.36 -16.30 9.08
C ASN A 307 1.35 -16.81 10.53
N PRO A 308 0.77 -17.97 10.83
CA PRO A 308 0.74 -18.50 12.20
C PRO A 308 2.12 -18.84 12.76
N GLU A 309 3.15 -18.94 11.90
CA GLU A 309 4.52 -19.23 12.30
C GLU A 309 5.38 -17.96 12.49
N TYR A 310 4.77 -16.77 12.51
CA TYR A 310 5.51 -15.51 12.57
C TYR A 310 6.45 -15.39 13.77
N GLU A 311 6.13 -16.01 14.90
CA GLU A 311 6.95 -15.99 16.12
C GLU A 311 8.26 -16.78 16.00
N LYS A 312 8.40 -17.63 14.95
CA LYS A 312 9.67 -18.30 14.66
C LYS A 312 10.72 -17.34 14.09
N ILE A 313 10.30 -16.17 13.60
CA ILE A 313 11.18 -15.11 13.12
C ILE A 313 11.50 -14.20 14.31
N PRO A 314 12.79 -13.95 14.63
CA PRO A 314 13.16 -13.25 15.86
C PRO A 314 12.86 -11.76 15.87
N GLN A 315 12.58 -11.15 14.71
CA GLN A 315 12.23 -9.75 14.61
C GLN A 315 10.83 -9.47 15.16
N VAL A 316 10.70 -8.42 15.95
CA VAL A 316 9.39 -7.92 16.36
C VAL A 316 8.74 -7.22 15.18
N PRO A 317 7.51 -7.60 14.77
CA PRO A 317 6.81 -6.95 13.66
C PRO A 317 6.71 -5.43 13.86
N ILE A 318 6.92 -4.68 12.78
CA ILE A 318 6.91 -3.21 12.84
C ILE A 318 5.56 -2.68 13.37
N GLU A 319 4.44 -3.33 13.05
CA GLU A 319 3.11 -2.98 13.52
C GLU A 319 2.97 -3.09 15.05
N VAL A 320 3.82 -3.88 15.69
CA VAL A 320 3.87 -4.00 17.15
C VAL A 320 4.80 -2.94 17.74
N SER A 321 6.02 -2.84 17.21
CA SER A 321 7.11 -2.04 17.83
C SER A 321 6.99 -0.53 17.61
N ILE A 322 6.16 -0.10 16.63
CA ILE A 322 6.08 1.32 16.22
C ILE A 322 4.99 2.10 16.97
N ARG A 323 3.90 1.45 17.37
CA ARG A 323 2.65 2.13 17.80
C ARG A 323 2.87 3.14 18.95
N GLU A 324 3.58 2.75 19.99
CA GLU A 324 3.90 3.65 21.12
C GLU A 324 4.92 4.74 20.78
N LYS A 325 5.62 4.58 19.66
CA LYS A 325 6.60 5.57 19.21
C LYS A 325 5.96 6.71 18.42
N ILE A 326 4.83 6.44 17.75
CA ILE A 326 4.11 7.39 16.89
C ILE A 326 2.74 7.80 17.46
N GLY A 327 2.38 7.30 18.65
CA GLY A 327 1.09 7.58 19.23
C GLY A 327 0.85 6.88 20.56
N LYS A 328 -0.40 6.54 20.82
CA LYS A 328 -0.87 5.90 22.05
C LYS A 328 -1.70 4.67 21.74
N ILE A 329 -1.72 3.71 22.65
CA ILE A 329 -2.52 2.49 22.56
C ILE A 329 -3.56 2.49 23.68
N ILE A 330 -4.82 2.17 23.36
CA ILE A 330 -5.89 1.91 24.34
C ILE A 330 -6.53 0.55 24.08
N LEU A 331 -7.11 -0.04 25.11
CA LEU A 331 -7.85 -1.29 24.98
C LEU A 331 -9.27 -1.05 24.42
N PRO A 332 -9.87 -2.05 23.76
CA PRO A 332 -11.25 -1.96 23.30
C PRO A 332 -12.30 -1.82 24.44
N THR A 333 -11.89 -2.16 25.68
CA THR A 333 -12.68 -1.98 26.90
C THR A 333 -12.70 -0.55 27.41
N ASP A 334 -11.71 0.27 27.04
CA ASP A 334 -11.42 1.56 27.65
C ASP A 334 -11.73 2.73 26.70
N LEU A 335 -12.80 2.59 25.91
CA LEU A 335 -13.18 3.58 24.89
C LEU A 335 -13.55 4.94 25.44
N GLU A 336 -13.94 5.00 26.72
CA GLU A 336 -14.20 6.25 27.45
C GLU A 336 -12.94 7.11 27.63
N LEU A 337 -11.74 6.52 27.49
CA LEU A 337 -10.48 7.27 27.53
C LEU A 337 -10.19 8.03 26.23
N ILE A 338 -10.86 7.71 25.10
CA ILE A 338 -10.60 8.32 23.78
C ILE A 338 -10.53 9.86 23.85
N PRO A 339 -11.48 10.58 24.46
CA PRO A 339 -11.42 12.04 24.48
C PRO A 339 -10.20 12.59 25.22
N ASN A 340 -9.80 11.96 26.31
CA ASN A 340 -8.63 12.38 27.08
C ASN A 340 -7.33 12.10 26.32
N GLU A 341 -7.19 10.93 25.71
CA GLU A 341 -6.00 10.57 24.93
C GLU A 341 -5.86 11.45 23.68
N ILE A 342 -6.97 11.82 23.02
CA ILE A 342 -6.95 12.78 21.91
C ILE A 342 -6.41 14.14 22.38
N LYS A 343 -6.90 14.67 23.51
CA LYS A 343 -6.44 15.95 24.06
C LYS A 343 -4.95 15.92 24.41
N MET A 344 -4.48 14.81 24.99
CA MET A 344 -3.06 14.62 25.33
C MET A 344 -2.19 14.58 24.08
N LEU A 345 -2.55 13.74 23.08
CA LEU A 345 -1.81 13.61 21.82
C LEU A 345 -1.77 14.93 21.06
N TYR A 346 -2.89 15.67 21.02
CA TYR A 346 -2.95 16.97 20.37
C TYR A 346 -2.07 18.01 21.08
N GLY A 347 -2.05 18.03 22.41
CA GLY A 347 -1.19 18.89 23.21
C GLY A 347 0.31 18.64 23.02
N GLN A 348 0.70 17.40 22.66
CA GLN A 348 2.08 16.97 22.44
C GLN A 348 2.49 16.95 20.96
N THR A 349 1.67 17.50 20.06
CA THR A 349 1.85 17.36 18.60
C THR A 349 3.26 17.78 18.15
N LYS A 350 3.80 18.90 18.66
CA LYS A 350 5.12 19.40 18.24
C LYS A 350 6.27 18.45 18.62
N GLU A 351 6.25 17.95 19.85
CA GLU A 351 7.25 16.97 20.33
C GLU A 351 7.16 15.65 19.54
N LEU A 352 5.93 15.19 19.26
CA LEU A 352 5.68 13.99 18.47
C LEU A 352 6.08 14.16 17.01
N GLN A 353 5.95 15.34 16.42
CA GLN A 353 6.40 15.62 15.06
C GLN A 353 7.89 15.36 14.90
N ASP A 354 8.73 15.95 15.77
CA ASP A 354 10.19 15.78 15.73
C ASP A 354 10.57 14.30 15.93
N LYS A 355 9.91 13.63 16.87
CA LYS A 355 10.11 12.20 17.14
C LYS A 355 9.72 11.34 15.93
N ILE A 356 8.56 11.58 15.34
CA ILE A 356 8.04 10.85 14.18
C ILE A 356 8.97 11.03 12.97
N THR A 357 9.41 12.27 12.72
CA THR A 357 10.35 12.59 11.63
C THR A 357 11.67 11.84 11.80
N LYS A 358 12.23 11.82 13.02
CA LYS A 358 13.45 11.07 13.32
C LYS A 358 13.26 9.58 13.06
N ILE A 359 12.19 8.99 13.58
CA ILE A 359 11.87 7.56 13.42
C ILE A 359 11.69 7.21 11.95
N ARG A 360 10.96 8.03 11.18
CA ARG A 360 10.80 7.83 9.74
C ARG A 360 12.15 7.73 9.03
N ASN A 361 13.04 8.69 9.28
CA ASN A 361 14.34 8.76 8.60
C ASN A 361 15.31 7.64 9.03
N GLU A 362 15.14 7.09 10.23
CA GLU A 362 15.90 5.93 10.70
C GLU A 362 15.34 4.60 10.15
N LEU A 363 14.03 4.52 9.94
CA LEU A 363 13.32 3.28 9.61
C LEU A 363 13.20 3.04 8.10
N ILE A 364 12.96 4.11 7.33
CA ILE A 364 12.64 4.04 5.89
C ILE A 364 13.87 4.43 5.07
N PHE A 365 14.19 3.63 4.06
CA PHE A 365 15.26 3.95 3.12
C PHE A 365 14.87 5.10 2.21
N ASN A 366 15.85 5.88 1.79
CA ASN A 366 15.78 6.81 0.66
C ASN A 366 14.55 7.72 0.69
N VAL A 367 14.18 8.24 1.89
CA VAL A 367 13.03 9.15 2.05
C VAL A 367 13.20 10.38 1.17
N GLY A 368 12.28 10.59 0.24
CA GLY A 368 12.32 11.67 -0.77
C GLY A 368 13.09 11.32 -2.05
N GLU A 369 13.85 10.21 -2.08
CA GLU A 369 14.69 9.80 -3.19
C GLU A 369 14.29 8.43 -3.79
N SER A 370 13.27 7.73 -3.25
CA SER A 370 12.89 6.38 -3.70
C SER A 370 12.60 6.30 -5.20
N LYS A 371 12.09 7.39 -5.77
CA LYS A 371 11.79 7.49 -7.20
C LYS A 371 13.05 7.33 -8.06
N LYS A 372 14.11 8.07 -7.73
CA LYS A 372 15.39 8.05 -8.42
C LYS A 372 16.11 6.72 -8.19
N ASP A 373 16.33 6.37 -6.93
CA ASP A 373 17.07 5.16 -6.54
C ASP A 373 16.39 3.90 -7.08
N GLY A 374 15.05 3.85 -7.05
CA GLY A 374 14.29 2.74 -7.59
C GLY A 374 14.44 2.60 -9.11
N ALA A 375 14.42 3.71 -9.84
CA ALA A 375 14.61 3.70 -11.30
C ALA A 375 16.04 3.24 -11.67
N GLU A 376 17.07 3.75 -10.98
CA GLU A 376 18.46 3.33 -11.17
C GLU A 376 18.66 1.83 -10.93
N GLU A 377 18.04 1.26 -9.88
CA GLU A 377 18.12 -0.16 -9.60
C GLU A 377 17.40 -1.02 -10.67
N ILE A 378 16.27 -0.59 -11.22
CA ILE A 378 15.62 -1.28 -12.34
C ILE A 378 16.50 -1.24 -13.59
N ILE A 379 17.15 -0.11 -13.88
CA ILE A 379 18.08 0.03 -15.02
C ILE A 379 19.27 -0.90 -14.85
N LYS A 380 19.83 -1.01 -13.65
CA LYS A 380 20.92 -1.93 -13.34
C LYS A 380 20.50 -3.39 -13.57
N LEU A 381 19.33 -3.79 -13.07
CA LEU A 381 18.77 -5.13 -13.31
C LEU A 381 18.56 -5.39 -14.81
N LEU A 382 18.10 -4.38 -15.57
CA LEU A 382 17.90 -4.47 -17.01
C LEU A 382 19.21 -4.74 -17.75
N ASN A 383 20.28 -3.98 -17.43
CA ASN A 383 21.61 -4.14 -18.02
C ASN A 383 22.24 -5.51 -17.69
N GLU A 384 22.07 -5.98 -16.46
CA GLU A 384 22.51 -7.33 -16.06
C GLU A 384 21.83 -8.41 -16.91
N ARG A 385 20.53 -8.25 -17.22
CA ARG A 385 19.79 -9.19 -18.07
C ARG A 385 20.20 -9.16 -19.53
N GLU A 386 20.66 -8.04 -20.04
CA GLU A 386 21.19 -7.92 -21.40
C GLU A 386 22.53 -8.65 -21.55
N SER A 387 23.41 -8.57 -20.57
CA SER A 387 24.69 -9.26 -20.59
C SER A 387 24.60 -10.78 -20.54
N TYR A 388 23.50 -11.34 -20.04
CA TYR A 388 23.25 -12.81 -20.03
C TYR A 388 22.56 -13.33 -21.31
N SER A 389 22.10 -12.45 -22.19
CA SER A 389 21.38 -12.82 -23.42
C SER A 389 22.25 -12.77 -24.68
N GLY A 390 23.49 -12.32 -24.58
CA GLY A 390 24.55 -12.32 -25.61
C GLY A 390 25.55 -13.43 -25.35
#